data_1ea8599d062ab3da61e3b50ecacb9fd4
#
_entry.id   1ea8599d062ab3da61e3b50ecacb9fd4
#
_cell.length_a   1.000
_cell.length_b   1.000
_cell.length_c   1.000
_cell.angle_alpha   90.00
_cell.angle_beta   90.00
_cell.angle_gamma   90.00
#
_symmetry.space_group_name_H-M   'P 1'
#
loop_
_entity.id
_entity.type
_entity.pdbx_description
1 polymer ?
#
loop_
_entity_poly.entity_id
_entity_poly.type
_entity_poly.pdbx_seq_one_letter_code
_entity_poly.pdbx_strand_id
1 'polypeptide(L)'
;YPTWIAPLFNKFQPLEDPRVKERVSQLMVRCGFTSKGFFVMDGSKRSAHANAYFTGFGASKRVVFYDTLLAQLSPEEVDAVLAHELGHFTHRHVIKRMASLFAMSLAGFFALGWISQQAWFYTGLGVVPNLGAANDALALLLFMMVLPLFSAFIGPVFAQISRKHEFEADAYAVAQTSASALAGALLKLFEDNASTLTPDPVYVAFYYSHPPATERL
;
A
#
# COMPACT_ATOMS: atom_id res chain seq x y z
N TYR A 1 -4.48 4.12 13.68
CA TYR A 1 -5.27 5.04 12.86
C TYR A 1 -6.71 4.54 12.69
N PRO A 2 -7.01 3.31 12.17
CA PRO A 2 -8.36 2.93 11.77
C PRO A 2 -9.41 2.86 12.90
N THR A 3 -8.99 2.60 14.12
CA THR A 3 -9.88 2.40 15.29
C THR A 3 -10.13 3.66 16.13
N TRP A 4 -9.23 4.63 16.06
CA TRP A 4 -9.29 5.83 16.92
C TRP A 4 -9.40 7.13 16.12
N ILE A 5 -8.69 7.23 15.01
CA ILE A 5 -8.64 8.49 14.23
C ILE A 5 -9.67 8.46 13.09
N ALA A 6 -9.79 7.34 12.35
CA ALA A 6 -10.74 7.25 11.25
C ALA A 6 -12.21 7.51 11.67
N PRO A 7 -12.70 7.07 12.85
CA PRO A 7 -14.06 7.36 13.31
C PRO A 7 -14.35 8.84 13.60
N LEU A 8 -13.33 9.68 13.77
CA LEU A 8 -13.51 11.13 13.90
C LEU A 8 -13.94 11.79 12.60
N PHE A 9 -13.65 11.15 11.47
CA PHE A 9 -13.85 11.68 10.13
C PHE A 9 -14.86 10.89 9.29
N ASN A 10 -15.16 9.64 9.65
CA ASN A 10 -16.03 8.74 8.88
C ASN A 10 -17.01 8.05 9.80
N LYS A 11 -18.19 7.75 9.27
CA LYS A 11 -19.18 6.92 9.96
C LYS A 11 -18.98 5.46 9.54
N PHE A 12 -18.95 4.59 10.53
CA PHE A 12 -18.85 3.14 10.34
C PHE A 12 -20.14 2.50 10.81
N GLN A 13 -20.74 1.70 9.95
CA GLN A 13 -21.94 0.94 10.26
C GLN A 13 -21.62 -0.56 10.10
N PRO A 14 -22.22 -1.45 10.89
CA PRO A 14 -22.13 -2.87 10.63
C PRO A 14 -22.63 -3.20 9.23
N LEU A 15 -22.00 -4.16 8.55
CA LEU A 15 -22.51 -4.67 7.28
C LEU A 15 -23.82 -5.42 7.54
N GLU A 16 -24.92 -4.93 6.98
CA GLU A 16 -26.26 -5.49 7.22
C GLU A 16 -26.62 -6.60 6.23
N ASP A 17 -26.08 -6.57 4.97
CA ASP A 17 -26.42 -7.59 3.96
C ASP A 17 -25.91 -8.97 4.41
N PRO A 18 -26.85 -9.89 4.73
CA PRO A 18 -26.48 -11.23 5.24
C PRO A 18 -25.78 -12.08 4.17
N ARG A 19 -26.04 -11.85 2.88
CA ARG A 19 -25.43 -12.62 1.79
C ARG A 19 -23.95 -12.24 1.65
N VAL A 20 -23.64 -10.94 1.60
CA VAL A 20 -22.26 -10.45 1.52
C VAL A 20 -21.49 -10.87 2.78
N LYS A 21 -22.11 -10.72 3.96
CA LYS A 21 -21.51 -11.11 5.23
C LYS A 21 -21.14 -12.60 5.29
N GLU A 22 -22.05 -13.48 4.86
CA GLU A 22 -21.82 -14.92 4.84
C GLU A 22 -20.69 -15.30 3.87
N ARG A 23 -20.73 -14.77 2.62
CA ARG A 23 -19.71 -15.02 1.60
C ARG A 23 -18.33 -14.60 2.08
N VAL A 24 -18.20 -13.36 2.58
CA VAL A 24 -16.94 -12.84 3.09
C VAL A 24 -16.43 -13.62 4.29
N SER A 25 -17.32 -14.06 5.18
CA SER A 25 -16.97 -14.91 6.33
C SER A 25 -16.40 -16.25 5.87
N GLN A 26 -17.04 -16.90 4.90
CA GLN A 26 -16.57 -18.16 4.32
C GLN A 26 -15.23 -18.00 3.60
N LEU A 27 -15.05 -16.91 2.83
CA LEU A 27 -13.78 -16.59 2.19
C LEU A 27 -12.66 -16.43 3.23
N MET A 28 -12.90 -15.66 4.30
CA MET A 28 -11.90 -15.45 5.35
C MET A 28 -11.49 -16.78 6.02
N VAL A 29 -12.46 -17.62 6.38
CA VAL A 29 -12.18 -18.94 6.98
C VAL A 29 -11.36 -19.81 6.03
N ARG A 30 -11.73 -19.86 4.75
CA ARG A 30 -11.00 -20.60 3.71
C ARG A 30 -9.55 -20.10 3.54
N CYS A 31 -9.35 -18.80 3.68
CA CYS A 31 -8.02 -18.17 3.64
C CYS A 31 -7.25 -18.25 4.97
N GLY A 32 -7.80 -18.90 6.02
CA GLY A 32 -7.13 -19.05 7.33
C GLY A 32 -7.21 -17.81 8.22
N PHE A 33 -8.18 -16.91 7.99
CA PHE A 33 -8.40 -15.72 8.80
C PHE A 33 -9.71 -15.78 9.58
N THR A 34 -9.74 -15.06 10.70
CA THR A 34 -10.97 -14.91 11.51
C THR A 34 -11.43 -13.45 11.44
N SER A 35 -12.76 -13.26 11.43
CA SER A 35 -13.34 -11.91 11.42
C SER A 35 -13.57 -11.37 12.83
N LYS A 36 -13.22 -10.08 13.04
CA LYS A 36 -13.63 -9.25 14.19
C LYS A 36 -14.81 -8.34 13.86
N GLY A 37 -15.49 -8.61 12.76
CA GLY A 37 -16.64 -7.85 12.27
C GLY A 37 -16.43 -7.26 10.88
N PHE A 38 -17.55 -6.99 10.25
CA PHE A 38 -17.66 -6.42 8.91
C PHE A 38 -18.37 -5.07 9.02
N PHE A 39 -17.78 -4.05 8.42
CA PHE A 39 -18.26 -2.67 8.53
C PHE A 39 -18.32 -2.01 7.15
N VAL A 40 -19.25 -1.09 7.00
CA VAL A 40 -19.35 -0.19 5.84
C VAL A 40 -19.01 1.22 6.30
N MET A 41 -18.16 1.88 5.55
CA MET A 41 -17.77 3.27 5.79
C MET A 41 -18.40 4.16 4.71
N ASP A 42 -18.88 5.34 5.09
CA ASP A 42 -19.50 6.34 4.22
C ASP A 42 -18.47 7.10 3.35
N GLY A 43 -17.73 6.35 2.54
CA GLY A 43 -16.67 6.88 1.65
C GLY A 43 -17.22 7.82 0.58
N SER A 44 -18.43 7.54 0.07
CA SER A 44 -19.11 8.32 -0.98
C SER A 44 -19.26 9.81 -0.66
N LYS A 45 -19.25 10.19 0.60
CA LYS A 45 -19.29 11.60 1.02
C LYS A 45 -18.05 12.41 0.66
N ARG A 46 -16.95 11.76 0.31
CA ARG A 46 -15.64 12.41 0.09
C ARG A 46 -15.03 12.07 -1.24
N SER A 47 -15.26 10.86 -1.72
CA SER A 47 -14.67 10.36 -2.95
C SER A 47 -15.59 9.34 -3.58
N ALA A 48 -15.61 9.31 -4.91
CA ALA A 48 -16.26 8.25 -5.66
C ALA A 48 -15.46 6.94 -5.64
N HIS A 49 -14.18 6.99 -5.26
CA HIS A 49 -13.30 5.82 -5.33
C HIS A 49 -13.79 4.66 -4.46
N ALA A 50 -13.93 3.52 -5.11
CA ALA A 50 -14.24 2.26 -4.48
C ALA A 50 -13.01 1.68 -3.77
N ASN A 51 -13.17 1.25 -2.51
CA ASN A 51 -12.08 0.66 -1.74
C ASN A 51 -12.61 -0.29 -0.64
N ALA A 52 -11.74 -1.21 -0.21
CA ALA A 52 -11.92 -1.99 1.01
C ALA A 52 -10.57 -2.13 1.70
N TYR A 53 -10.57 -2.29 3.02
CA TYR A 53 -9.33 -2.51 3.74
C TYR A 53 -9.54 -3.39 4.98
N PHE A 54 -8.47 -4.03 5.40
CA PHE A 54 -8.42 -4.82 6.61
C PHE A 54 -7.68 -4.10 7.73
N THR A 55 -8.16 -4.28 8.96
CA THR A 55 -7.46 -3.84 10.16
C THR A 55 -7.38 -5.00 11.16
N GLY A 56 -6.41 -4.95 12.09
CA GLY A 56 -6.22 -5.98 13.10
C GLY A 56 -4.86 -6.67 12.99
N PHE A 57 -4.48 -7.34 14.06
CA PHE A 57 -3.20 -8.05 14.17
C PHE A 57 -3.41 -9.56 14.00
N GLY A 58 -2.37 -10.23 13.48
CA GLY A 58 -2.38 -11.69 13.28
C GLY A 58 -3.50 -12.14 12.35
N ALA A 59 -4.08 -13.30 12.62
CA ALA A 59 -5.14 -13.91 11.82
C ALA A 59 -6.51 -13.24 12.01
N SER A 60 -6.71 -12.47 13.10
CA SER A 60 -8.00 -11.86 13.41
C SER A 60 -8.13 -10.48 12.80
N LYS A 61 -8.98 -10.33 11.79
CA LYS A 61 -9.15 -9.12 10.98
C LYS A 61 -10.54 -8.50 11.15
N ARG A 62 -10.59 -7.16 11.12
CA ARG A 62 -11.81 -6.39 10.88
C ARG A 62 -11.79 -5.98 9.41
N VAL A 63 -12.90 -6.17 8.71
CA VAL A 63 -13.05 -5.78 7.30
C VAL A 63 -13.90 -4.53 7.23
N VAL A 64 -13.43 -3.54 6.47
CA VAL A 64 -14.14 -2.29 6.23
C VAL A 64 -14.30 -2.12 4.72
N PHE A 65 -15.53 -2.04 4.27
CA PHE A 65 -15.90 -1.72 2.90
C PHE A 65 -16.25 -0.24 2.78
N TYR A 66 -15.90 0.37 1.67
CA TYR A 66 -16.52 1.63 1.30
C TYR A 66 -17.90 1.34 0.71
N ASP A 67 -18.87 2.19 1.00
CA ASP A 67 -20.21 2.10 0.41
C ASP A 67 -20.16 2.14 -1.12
N THR A 68 -19.25 2.93 -1.70
CA THR A 68 -18.95 3.00 -3.13
C THR A 68 -18.55 1.65 -3.72
N LEU A 69 -17.73 0.86 -3.03
CA LEU A 69 -17.30 -0.45 -3.51
C LEU A 69 -18.46 -1.43 -3.59
N LEU A 70 -19.30 -1.47 -2.56
CA LEU A 70 -20.46 -2.36 -2.53
C LEU A 70 -21.55 -1.97 -3.55
N ALA A 71 -21.59 -0.68 -3.95
CA ALA A 71 -22.51 -0.19 -4.97
C ALA A 71 -22.06 -0.53 -6.41
N GLN A 72 -20.76 -0.66 -6.64
CA GLN A 72 -20.18 -0.83 -7.98
C GLN A 72 -19.88 -2.28 -8.33
N LEU A 73 -19.47 -3.08 -7.35
CA LEU A 73 -18.99 -4.45 -7.57
C LEU A 73 -20.08 -5.48 -7.31
N SER A 74 -20.09 -6.53 -8.13
CA SER A 74 -20.88 -7.72 -7.84
C SER A 74 -20.32 -8.47 -6.61
N PRO A 75 -21.10 -9.33 -5.95
CA PRO A 75 -20.62 -10.11 -4.82
C PRO A 75 -19.36 -10.93 -5.13
N GLU A 76 -19.26 -11.48 -6.35
CA GLU A 76 -18.09 -12.24 -6.80
C GLU A 76 -16.86 -11.36 -6.95
N GLU A 77 -17.02 -10.16 -7.45
CA GLU A 77 -15.97 -9.15 -7.59
C GLU A 77 -15.50 -8.65 -6.22
N VAL A 78 -16.42 -8.46 -5.28
CA VAL A 78 -16.09 -8.12 -3.88
C VAL A 78 -15.23 -9.23 -3.25
N ASP A 79 -15.61 -10.51 -3.43
CA ASP A 79 -14.81 -11.64 -2.95
C ASP A 79 -13.40 -11.64 -3.55
N ALA A 80 -13.27 -11.32 -4.85
CA ALA A 80 -11.97 -11.29 -5.53
C ALA A 80 -11.07 -10.15 -5.00
N VAL A 81 -11.61 -8.95 -4.79
CA VAL A 81 -10.88 -7.84 -4.17
C VAL A 81 -10.44 -8.20 -2.76
N LEU A 82 -11.31 -8.79 -1.95
CA LEU A 82 -10.96 -9.20 -0.60
C LEU A 82 -9.92 -10.32 -0.57
N ALA A 83 -10.00 -11.28 -1.49
CA ALA A 83 -9.00 -12.33 -1.61
C ALA A 83 -7.63 -11.76 -1.99
N HIS A 84 -7.58 -10.74 -2.88
CA HIS A 84 -6.37 -10.01 -3.20
C HIS A 84 -5.75 -9.36 -1.95
N GLU A 85 -6.54 -8.64 -1.17
CA GLU A 85 -6.08 -8.03 0.09
C GLU A 85 -5.59 -9.09 1.10
N LEU A 86 -6.30 -10.22 1.22
CA LEU A 86 -5.83 -11.33 2.06
C LEU A 86 -4.54 -11.96 1.55
N GLY A 87 -4.30 -11.94 0.23
CA GLY A 87 -3.05 -12.33 -0.40
C GLY A 87 -1.86 -11.52 0.14
N HIS A 88 -2.00 -10.20 0.27
CA HIS A 88 -0.97 -9.36 0.87
C HIS A 88 -0.64 -9.77 2.30
N PHE A 89 -1.62 -10.16 3.10
CA PHE A 89 -1.38 -10.64 4.47
C PHE A 89 -0.75 -12.04 4.48
N THR A 90 -1.21 -12.95 3.65
CA THR A 90 -0.68 -14.32 3.54
C THR A 90 0.80 -14.30 3.15
N HIS A 91 1.16 -13.49 2.18
CA HIS A 91 2.55 -13.31 1.73
C HIS A 91 3.37 -12.36 2.59
N ARG A 92 2.78 -11.79 3.65
CA ARG A 92 3.43 -10.88 4.61
C ARG A 92 4.05 -9.63 3.95
N HIS A 93 3.43 -9.10 2.88
CA HIS A 93 3.97 -7.97 2.11
C HIS A 93 4.16 -6.74 2.99
N VAL A 94 3.21 -6.44 3.89
CA VAL A 94 3.33 -5.32 4.84
C VAL A 94 4.55 -5.48 5.75
N ILE A 95 4.79 -6.68 6.29
CA ILE A 95 5.94 -6.94 7.16
C ILE A 95 7.25 -6.81 6.39
N LYS A 96 7.33 -7.37 5.19
CA LYS A 96 8.50 -7.24 4.30
C LYS A 96 8.81 -5.77 4.00
N ARG A 97 7.77 -4.99 3.65
CA ARG A 97 7.90 -3.55 3.38
C ARG A 97 8.38 -2.78 4.62
N MET A 98 7.79 -3.04 5.78
CA MET A 98 8.21 -2.39 7.04
C MET A 98 9.65 -2.74 7.40
N ALA A 99 10.06 -4.00 7.27
CA ALA A 99 11.43 -4.44 7.52
C ALA A 99 12.43 -3.76 6.57
N SER A 100 12.09 -3.65 5.29
CA SER A 100 12.92 -2.95 4.29
C SER A 100 13.06 -1.46 4.61
N LEU A 101 11.97 -0.79 4.97
CA LEU A 101 11.99 0.63 5.36
C LEU A 101 12.82 0.85 6.62
N PHE A 102 12.69 -0.05 7.61
CA PHE A 102 13.48 0.02 8.84
C PHE A 102 14.98 -0.17 8.55
N ALA A 103 15.34 -1.19 7.75
CA ALA A 103 16.73 -1.44 7.37
C ALA A 103 17.32 -0.24 6.59
N MET A 104 16.55 0.34 5.69
CA MET A 104 16.97 1.56 4.96
C MET A 104 17.15 2.77 5.88
N SER A 105 16.25 2.95 6.85
CA SER A 105 16.38 4.03 7.83
C SER A 105 17.65 3.87 8.67
N LEU A 106 17.94 2.65 9.11
CA LEU A 106 19.19 2.36 9.82
C LEU A 106 20.43 2.64 8.97
N ALA A 107 20.42 2.20 7.70
CA ALA A 107 21.50 2.48 6.76
C ALA A 107 21.67 4.00 6.51
N GLY A 108 20.56 4.72 6.40
CA GLY A 108 20.55 6.18 6.25
C GLY A 108 21.13 6.89 7.47
N PHE A 109 20.74 6.50 8.68
CA PHE A 109 21.31 7.07 9.92
C PHE A 109 22.78 6.71 10.09
N PHE A 110 23.19 5.50 9.74
CA PHE A 110 24.60 5.12 9.73
C PHE A 110 25.40 5.98 8.72
N ALA A 111 24.89 6.14 7.52
CA ALA A 111 25.50 7.00 6.51
C ALA A 111 25.59 8.46 7.00
N LEU A 112 24.50 9.01 7.56
CA LEU A 112 24.50 10.35 8.13
C LEU A 112 25.57 10.50 9.24
N GLY A 113 25.66 9.57 10.18
CA GLY A 113 26.65 9.58 11.25
C GLY A 113 28.09 9.55 10.72
N TRP A 114 28.33 8.79 9.64
CA TRP A 114 29.66 8.72 9.02
C TRP A 114 29.99 9.99 8.22
N ILE A 115 29.09 10.46 7.36
CA ILE A 115 29.35 11.65 6.50
C ILE A 115 29.39 12.95 7.31
N SER A 116 28.68 13.03 8.45
CA SER A 116 28.70 14.21 9.33
C SER A 116 30.09 14.57 9.84
N GLN A 117 31.01 13.61 9.85
CA GLN A 117 32.39 13.80 10.26
C GLN A 117 33.35 14.09 9.09
N GLN A 118 32.85 14.11 7.86
CA GLN A 118 33.66 14.26 6.65
C GLN A 118 33.61 15.70 6.14
N ALA A 119 34.76 16.40 6.12
CA ALA A 119 34.85 17.76 5.62
C ALA A 119 34.36 17.89 4.16
N TRP A 120 34.70 16.92 3.31
CA TRP A 120 34.29 16.91 1.89
C TRP A 120 32.78 16.96 1.68
N PHE A 121 32.00 16.38 2.61
CA PHE A 121 30.54 16.43 2.53
C PHE A 121 30.01 17.87 2.58
N TYR A 122 30.54 18.68 3.50
CA TYR A 122 30.16 20.08 3.66
C TYR A 122 30.70 20.94 2.53
N THR A 123 32.00 20.83 2.26
CA THR A 123 32.66 21.66 1.23
C THR A 123 32.16 21.33 -0.17
N GLY A 124 31.83 20.07 -0.46
CA GLY A 124 31.19 19.64 -1.71
C GLY A 124 29.78 20.22 -1.92
N LEU A 125 29.11 20.60 -0.84
CA LEU A 125 27.80 21.27 -0.85
C LEU A 125 27.91 22.79 -0.67
N GLY A 126 29.14 23.36 -0.76
CA GLY A 126 29.41 24.80 -0.69
C GLY A 126 29.37 25.39 0.73
N VAL A 127 29.47 24.54 1.77
CA VAL A 127 29.43 24.97 3.17
C VAL A 127 30.76 24.69 3.86
N VAL A 128 31.24 25.63 4.67
CA VAL A 128 32.44 25.44 5.50
C VAL A 128 32.02 24.93 6.89
N PRO A 129 32.34 23.67 7.26
CA PRO A 129 32.01 23.15 8.56
C PRO A 129 32.92 23.68 9.67
N ASN A 130 32.41 23.84 10.87
CA ASN A 130 33.24 24.06 12.04
C ASN A 130 33.56 22.70 12.66
N LEU A 131 34.61 22.03 12.23
CA LEU A 131 35.01 20.70 12.72
C LEU A 131 35.45 20.70 14.20
N GLY A 132 35.61 21.87 14.84
CA GLY A 132 35.90 22.02 16.27
C GLY A 132 34.64 22.08 17.14
N ALA A 133 33.44 22.01 16.55
CA ALA A 133 32.17 22.02 17.23
C ALA A 133 31.19 21.03 16.58
N ALA A 134 30.08 20.69 17.27
CA ALA A 134 29.05 19.83 16.73
C ALA A 134 28.33 20.51 15.53
N ASN A 135 28.33 19.83 14.38
CA ASN A 135 27.63 20.25 13.16
C ASN A 135 26.36 19.42 12.89
N ASP A 136 25.81 18.75 13.89
CA ASP A 136 24.77 17.72 13.71
C ASP A 136 23.51 18.28 12.99
N ALA A 137 23.06 19.46 13.38
CA ALA A 137 21.91 20.10 12.74
C ALA A 137 22.19 20.47 11.27
N LEU A 138 23.39 20.97 10.97
CA LEU A 138 23.82 21.30 9.62
C LEU A 138 23.97 20.02 8.78
N ALA A 139 24.59 18.97 9.33
CA ALA A 139 24.73 17.68 8.67
C ALA A 139 23.36 17.08 8.31
N LEU A 140 22.43 17.10 9.26
CA LEU A 140 21.07 16.62 9.02
C LEU A 140 20.37 17.42 7.92
N LEU A 141 20.46 18.75 7.95
CA LEU A 141 19.83 19.60 6.94
C LEU A 141 20.38 19.29 5.55
N LEU A 142 21.71 19.27 5.39
CA LEU A 142 22.36 18.97 4.13
C LEU A 142 22.06 17.57 3.63
N PHE A 143 22.03 16.58 4.54
CA PHE A 143 21.66 15.21 4.22
C PHE A 143 20.23 15.13 3.68
N MET A 144 19.28 15.79 4.35
CA MET A 144 17.88 15.83 3.90
C MET A 144 17.72 16.53 2.54
N MET A 145 18.55 17.52 2.22
CA MET A 145 18.54 18.18 0.90
C MET A 145 19.08 17.28 -0.21
N VAL A 146 20.04 16.41 0.11
CA VAL A 146 20.68 15.52 -0.87
C VAL A 146 19.90 14.20 -1.03
N LEU A 147 19.22 13.75 0.01
CA LEU A 147 18.51 12.48 0.03
C LEU A 147 17.53 12.28 -1.16
N PRO A 148 16.75 13.28 -1.61
CA PRO A 148 15.87 13.14 -2.77
C PRO A 148 16.57 12.73 -4.06
N LEU A 149 17.85 13.10 -4.25
CA LEU A 149 18.63 12.70 -5.43
C LEU A 149 18.85 11.18 -5.47
N PHE A 150 19.07 10.58 -4.31
CA PHE A 150 19.21 9.11 -4.18
C PHE A 150 17.88 8.39 -4.29
N SER A 151 16.79 9.01 -3.88
CA SER A 151 15.44 8.42 -3.98
C SER A 151 15.04 8.17 -5.44
N ALA A 152 15.54 8.95 -6.39
CA ALA A 152 15.33 8.75 -7.82
C ALA A 152 15.90 7.41 -8.32
N PHE A 153 16.94 6.87 -7.69
CA PHE A 153 17.54 5.58 -8.02
C PHE A 153 16.91 4.42 -7.22
N ILE A 154 16.53 4.69 -5.99
CA ILE A 154 15.96 3.68 -5.09
C ILE A 154 14.46 3.46 -5.38
N GLY A 155 13.74 4.51 -5.74
CA GLY A 155 12.31 4.49 -6.03
C GLY A 155 11.89 3.40 -7.02
N PRO A 156 12.54 3.29 -8.21
CA PRO A 156 12.24 2.26 -9.19
C PRO A 156 12.39 0.83 -8.66
N VAL A 157 13.39 0.58 -7.79
CA VAL A 157 13.57 -0.74 -7.16
C VAL A 157 12.39 -1.09 -6.28
N PHE A 158 11.93 -0.14 -5.45
CA PHE A 158 10.73 -0.34 -4.63
C PHE A 158 9.46 -0.47 -5.45
N ALA A 159 9.34 0.27 -6.54
CA ALA A 159 8.23 0.13 -7.49
C ALA A 159 8.17 -1.28 -8.09
N GLN A 160 9.31 -1.84 -8.52
CA GLN A 160 9.40 -3.22 -9.01
C GLN A 160 8.99 -4.25 -7.95
N ILE A 161 9.50 -4.12 -6.72
CA ILE A 161 9.14 -5.01 -5.61
C ILE A 161 7.64 -4.91 -5.31
N SER A 162 7.08 -3.70 -5.32
CA SER A 162 5.66 -3.47 -5.09
C SER A 162 4.81 -4.16 -6.15
N ARG A 163 5.14 -4.00 -7.45
CA ARG A 163 4.42 -4.68 -8.54
C ARG A 163 4.48 -6.20 -8.45
N LYS A 164 5.65 -6.75 -8.04
CA LYS A 164 5.75 -8.20 -7.80
C LYS A 164 4.77 -8.64 -6.71
N HIS A 165 4.64 -7.88 -5.63
CA HIS A 165 3.69 -8.18 -4.56
C HIS A 165 2.24 -8.12 -5.04
N GLU A 166 1.91 -7.21 -5.97
CA GLU A 166 0.57 -7.15 -6.58
C GLU A 166 0.27 -8.43 -7.39
N PHE A 167 1.21 -8.90 -8.23
CA PHE A 167 1.02 -10.15 -8.96
C PHE A 167 0.91 -11.37 -8.04
N GLU A 168 1.66 -11.41 -6.93
CA GLU A 168 1.53 -12.47 -5.92
C GLU A 168 0.15 -12.44 -5.26
N ALA A 169 -0.40 -11.25 -4.99
CA ALA A 169 -1.73 -11.07 -4.43
C ALA A 169 -2.83 -11.42 -5.45
N ASP A 170 -2.66 -11.05 -6.73
CA ASP A 170 -3.58 -11.41 -7.81
C ASP A 170 -3.64 -12.93 -8.01
N ALA A 171 -2.49 -13.59 -8.08
CA ALA A 171 -2.44 -15.05 -8.20
C ALA A 171 -3.13 -15.74 -7.01
N TYR A 172 -2.95 -15.21 -5.80
CA TYR A 172 -3.66 -15.69 -4.62
C TYR A 172 -5.18 -15.49 -4.75
N ALA A 173 -5.63 -14.30 -5.19
CA ALA A 173 -7.04 -13.99 -5.37
C ALA A 173 -7.70 -14.94 -6.39
N VAL A 174 -7.05 -15.17 -7.53
CA VAL A 174 -7.54 -16.11 -8.56
C VAL A 174 -7.65 -17.53 -8.02
N ALA A 175 -6.69 -17.96 -7.20
CA ALA A 175 -6.73 -19.29 -6.58
C ALA A 175 -7.87 -19.46 -5.55
N GLN A 176 -8.31 -18.38 -4.91
CA GLN A 176 -9.40 -18.39 -3.92
C GLN A 176 -10.78 -18.10 -4.50
N THR A 177 -10.83 -17.43 -5.67
CA THR A 177 -12.07 -17.00 -6.32
C THR A 177 -12.09 -17.40 -7.81
N SER A 178 -12.04 -16.44 -8.73
CA SER A 178 -11.88 -16.71 -10.16
C SER A 178 -11.16 -15.57 -10.87
N ALA A 179 -10.48 -15.88 -11.97
CA ALA A 179 -9.81 -14.88 -12.81
C ALA A 179 -10.80 -13.86 -13.37
N SER A 180 -11.99 -14.31 -13.80
CA SER A 180 -13.01 -13.43 -14.36
C SER A 180 -13.57 -12.43 -13.35
N ALA A 181 -13.75 -12.85 -12.09
CA ALA A 181 -14.22 -11.95 -11.03
C ALA A 181 -13.15 -10.90 -10.69
N LEU A 182 -11.88 -11.30 -10.59
CA LEU A 182 -10.79 -10.35 -10.35
C LEU A 182 -10.64 -9.38 -11.52
N ALA A 183 -10.64 -9.86 -12.75
CA ALA A 183 -10.55 -9.00 -13.94
C ALA A 183 -11.72 -8.01 -14.03
N GLY A 184 -12.95 -8.47 -13.79
CA GLY A 184 -14.13 -7.59 -13.76
C GLY A 184 -14.02 -6.50 -12.68
N ALA A 185 -13.60 -6.86 -11.47
CA ALA A 185 -13.37 -5.90 -10.39
C ALA A 185 -12.30 -4.87 -10.77
N LEU A 186 -11.15 -5.34 -11.27
CA LEU A 186 -10.04 -4.45 -11.66
C LEU A 186 -10.46 -3.47 -12.75
N LEU A 187 -11.17 -3.91 -13.79
CA LEU A 187 -11.65 -3.02 -14.86
C LEU A 187 -12.52 -1.90 -14.30
N LYS A 188 -13.49 -2.22 -13.46
CA LYS A 188 -14.36 -1.22 -12.83
C LYS A 188 -13.59 -0.24 -11.94
N LEU A 189 -12.62 -0.74 -11.15
CA LEU A 189 -11.79 0.09 -10.29
C LEU A 189 -10.84 0.99 -11.11
N PHE A 190 -10.32 0.53 -12.23
CA PHE A 190 -9.51 1.35 -13.14
C PHE A 190 -10.33 2.43 -13.84
N GLU A 191 -11.54 2.10 -14.29
CA GLU A 191 -12.47 3.05 -14.90
C GLU A 191 -12.84 4.16 -13.92
N ASP A 192 -13.19 3.81 -12.70
CA ASP A 192 -13.55 4.76 -11.63
C ASP A 192 -12.40 5.70 -11.25
N ASN A 193 -11.16 5.21 -11.29
CA ASN A 193 -9.96 6.00 -11.01
C ASN A 193 -9.46 6.81 -12.23
N ALA A 194 -10.15 6.78 -13.36
CA ALA A 194 -9.73 7.42 -14.62
C ALA A 194 -8.27 7.11 -14.99
N SER A 195 -7.82 5.90 -14.70
CA SER A 195 -6.45 5.48 -14.90
C SER A 195 -6.15 5.19 -16.37
N THR A 196 -5.00 5.62 -16.86
CA THR A 196 -4.55 5.33 -18.21
C THR A 196 -4.35 3.83 -18.41
N LEU A 197 -5.02 3.25 -19.41
CA LEU A 197 -4.90 1.82 -19.72
C LEU A 197 -3.56 1.46 -20.36
N THR A 198 -2.96 2.37 -21.11
CA THR A 198 -1.71 2.16 -21.86
C THR A 198 -0.66 3.22 -21.46
N PRO A 199 -0.17 3.22 -20.22
CA PRO A 199 0.88 4.13 -19.81
C PRO A 199 2.22 3.76 -20.47
N ASP A 200 3.12 4.74 -20.58
CA ASP A 200 4.48 4.51 -21.08
C ASP A 200 5.23 3.47 -20.22
N PRO A 201 5.83 2.42 -20.82
CA PRO A 201 6.47 1.34 -20.05
C PRO A 201 7.66 1.81 -19.20
N VAL A 202 8.42 2.81 -19.65
CA VAL A 202 9.53 3.38 -18.87
C VAL A 202 8.99 4.14 -17.65
N TYR A 203 7.94 4.93 -17.87
CA TYR A 203 7.28 5.63 -16.76
C TYR A 203 6.70 4.65 -15.74
N VAL A 204 6.06 3.57 -16.17
CA VAL A 204 5.58 2.48 -15.31
C VAL A 204 6.73 1.86 -14.51
N ALA A 205 7.84 1.56 -15.18
CA ALA A 205 9.00 0.95 -14.54
C ALA A 205 9.55 1.79 -13.38
N PHE A 206 9.52 3.12 -13.52
CA PHE A 206 10.09 4.04 -12.54
C PHE A 206 9.11 4.48 -11.44
N TYR A 207 7.82 4.68 -11.77
CA TYR A 207 6.91 5.41 -10.89
C TYR A 207 5.70 4.61 -10.41
N TYR A 208 5.30 3.54 -11.11
CA TYR A 208 4.11 2.80 -10.73
C TYR A 208 4.40 1.75 -9.66
N SER A 209 3.76 1.90 -8.51
CA SER A 209 3.78 0.89 -7.44
C SER A 209 2.79 -0.27 -7.70
N HIS A 210 1.80 -0.05 -8.56
CA HIS A 210 0.85 -1.06 -9.02
C HIS A 210 1.02 -1.30 -10.52
N PRO A 211 0.91 -2.53 -11.02
CA PRO A 211 0.95 -2.80 -12.45
C PRO A 211 -0.23 -2.13 -13.17
N PRO A 212 -0.06 -1.69 -14.43
CA PRO A 212 -1.18 -1.23 -15.24
C PRO A 212 -2.23 -2.33 -15.44
N ALA A 213 -3.48 -1.93 -15.76
CA ALA A 213 -4.56 -2.87 -16.02
C ALA A 213 -4.19 -3.92 -17.07
N THR A 214 -3.53 -3.49 -18.15
CA THR A 214 -3.10 -4.34 -19.26
C THR A 214 -2.08 -5.42 -18.90
N GLU A 215 -1.40 -5.31 -17.76
CA GLU A 215 -0.47 -6.33 -17.27
C GLU A 215 -1.12 -7.28 -16.25
N ARG A 216 -2.29 -6.92 -15.70
CA ARG A 216 -3.01 -7.70 -14.67
C ARG A 216 -4.17 -8.50 -15.25
N LEU A 217 -4.65 -8.17 -16.45
CA LEU A 217 -5.76 -8.80 -17.17
C LEU A 217 -5.29 -9.88 -18.12
#